data_743bdfb386490fb2be9d25d0f01d3480
#
_entry.id   743bdfb386490fb2be9d25d0f01d3480
#
_cell.length_a   1.000
_cell.length_b   1.000
_cell.length_c   1.000
_cell.angle_alpha   90.00
_cell.angle_beta   90.00
_cell.angle_gamma   90.00
#
_symmetry.space_group_name_H-M   'P 1'
#
loop_
_entity.id
_entity.type
_entity.pdbx_description
1 polymer ?
#
loop_
_entity_poly.entity_id
_entity_poly.type
_entity_poly.pdbx_seq_one_letter_code
_entity_poly.pdbx_strand_id
1 'polypeptide(L)'
;MAVLLSAKDLCKTYVVDKRQNNVLKNVNLEVKEGEMVAIMGPSGSGKSTLLYAISGMDRATSGQVLFRNQDLTKLNEKELTKIRLDEMGFIFQQMYMMKNLTILDNIVLPAVESKKSKETRQEKFARGEQLMRKLGIIEIADNDMNEVSGGQLQRACICRSMMNQPKLLFADEPTGALDSKATDSLLTLFSQINKEGQTVLMVTHSTKAASHANRVLFIKDGEVFHQLYRGSMSNEQLYAKISETLTVLTTGGENYE
;
A
#
# COMPACT_ATOMS: atom_id res chain seq x y z
N MET A 1 8.92 3.16 -18.50
CA MET A 1 8.07 2.30 -17.67
C MET A 1 6.62 2.59 -18.03
N ALA A 2 5.80 1.55 -18.17
CA ALA A 2 4.37 1.71 -18.47
C ALA A 2 3.61 2.20 -17.23
N VAL A 3 2.49 2.93 -17.44
CA VAL A 3 1.58 3.31 -16.35
C VAL A 3 0.78 2.07 -15.94
N LEU A 4 0.86 1.68 -14.67
CA LEU A 4 0.16 0.55 -14.10
C LEU A 4 -1.21 0.96 -13.53
N LEU A 5 -1.22 2.08 -12.80
CA LEU A 5 -2.42 2.67 -12.19
C LEU A 5 -2.46 4.16 -12.50
N SER A 6 -3.63 4.69 -12.83
CA SER A 6 -3.84 6.15 -12.90
C SER A 6 -5.19 6.53 -12.31
N ALA A 7 -5.23 7.68 -11.68
CA ALA A 7 -6.46 8.35 -11.26
C ALA A 7 -6.55 9.71 -11.94
N LYS A 8 -7.74 10.03 -12.44
CA LYS A 8 -8.02 11.32 -13.12
C LYS A 8 -9.26 11.95 -12.52
N ASP A 9 -9.12 13.20 -12.10
CA ASP A 9 -10.16 14.05 -11.51
C ASP A 9 -10.94 13.33 -10.40
N LEU A 10 -10.22 12.53 -9.60
CA LEU A 10 -10.82 11.65 -8.60
C LEU A 10 -11.33 12.43 -7.41
N CYS A 11 -12.63 12.30 -7.14
CA CYS A 11 -13.28 12.92 -5.98
C CYS A 11 -13.91 11.87 -5.08
N LYS A 12 -13.88 12.13 -3.77
CA LYS A 12 -14.60 11.34 -2.78
C LYS A 12 -15.30 12.24 -1.77
N THR A 13 -16.60 12.08 -1.69
CA THR A 13 -17.47 12.78 -0.74
C THR A 13 -18.20 11.76 0.13
N TYR A 14 -18.12 11.91 1.44
CA TYR A 14 -18.96 11.18 2.38
C TYR A 14 -20.13 12.06 2.82
N VAL A 15 -21.30 11.46 3.01
CA VAL A 15 -22.48 12.14 3.55
C VAL A 15 -22.78 11.55 4.92
N VAL A 16 -22.59 12.36 5.95
CA VAL A 16 -22.88 11.97 7.34
C VAL A 16 -23.86 13.02 7.90
N ASP A 17 -24.99 12.57 8.45
CA ASP A 17 -26.02 13.45 9.02
C ASP A 17 -26.43 14.61 8.11
N LYS A 18 -26.62 14.32 6.80
CA LYS A 18 -26.95 15.30 5.74
C LYS A 18 -25.84 16.35 5.47
N ARG A 19 -24.68 16.22 6.11
CA ARG A 19 -23.52 17.07 5.81
C ARG A 19 -22.59 16.37 4.83
N GLN A 20 -22.19 17.09 3.81
CA GLN A 20 -21.22 16.63 2.82
C GLN A 20 -19.80 16.93 3.32
N ASN A 21 -18.94 15.90 3.31
CA ASN A 21 -17.52 16.03 3.57
C ASN A 21 -16.74 15.62 2.33
N ASN A 22 -16.17 16.57 1.60
CA ASN A 22 -15.37 16.35 0.41
C ASN A 22 -13.93 16.00 0.83
N VAL A 23 -13.64 14.71 0.92
CA VAL A 23 -12.34 14.20 1.41
C VAL A 23 -11.29 14.18 0.29
N LEU A 24 -11.67 13.88 -0.95
CA LEU A 24 -10.80 13.98 -2.12
C LEU A 24 -11.39 14.97 -3.13
N LYS A 25 -10.52 15.80 -3.71
CA LYS A 25 -10.89 16.88 -4.62
C LYS A 25 -10.00 16.85 -5.86
N ASN A 26 -10.54 16.39 -6.98
CA ASN A 26 -9.86 16.37 -8.28
C ASN A 26 -8.43 15.79 -8.24
N VAL A 27 -8.24 14.68 -7.50
CA VAL A 27 -6.93 14.04 -7.38
C VAL A 27 -6.52 13.43 -8.69
N ASN A 28 -5.32 13.80 -9.16
CA ASN A 28 -4.68 13.26 -10.34
C ASN A 28 -3.34 12.63 -9.94
N LEU A 29 -3.15 11.35 -10.28
CA LEU A 29 -1.90 10.64 -10.06
C LEU A 29 -1.72 9.50 -11.05
N GLU A 30 -0.48 9.08 -11.23
CA GLU A 30 -0.09 7.88 -11.97
C GLU A 30 0.91 7.10 -11.14
N VAL A 31 0.89 5.77 -11.24
CA VAL A 31 1.91 4.86 -10.69
C VAL A 31 2.43 4.01 -11.84
N LYS A 32 3.76 3.99 -12.02
CA LYS A 32 4.41 3.23 -13.09
C LYS A 32 4.80 1.83 -12.61
N GLU A 33 4.90 0.88 -13.53
CA GLU A 33 5.37 -0.47 -13.22
C GLU A 33 6.77 -0.42 -12.58
N GLY A 34 6.98 -1.18 -11.49
CA GLY A 34 8.23 -1.23 -10.74
C GLY A 34 8.52 0.03 -9.90
N GLU A 35 7.62 1.03 -9.88
CA GLU A 35 7.78 2.22 -9.06
C GLU A 35 7.34 1.95 -7.61
N MET A 36 8.09 2.48 -6.65
CA MET A 36 7.66 2.61 -5.26
C MET A 36 7.26 4.05 -4.99
N VAL A 37 5.97 4.29 -4.74
CA VAL A 37 5.39 5.60 -4.46
C VAL A 37 4.96 5.67 -3.01
N ALA A 38 5.34 6.74 -2.31
CA ALA A 38 4.83 7.05 -0.98
C ALA A 38 3.83 8.23 -1.06
N ILE A 39 2.72 8.13 -0.35
CA ILE A 39 1.75 9.21 -0.17
C ILE A 39 1.86 9.69 1.27
N MET A 40 2.18 10.97 1.43
CA MET A 40 2.34 11.64 2.72
C MET A 40 1.38 12.82 2.87
N GLY A 41 1.17 13.26 4.10
CA GLY A 41 0.35 14.42 4.43
C GLY A 41 -0.16 14.39 5.86
N PRO A 42 -0.76 15.48 6.35
CA PRO A 42 -1.31 15.57 7.70
C PRO A 42 -2.37 14.50 7.98
N SER A 43 -2.69 14.27 9.26
CA SER A 43 -3.84 13.45 9.63
C SER A 43 -5.12 14.06 9.05
N GLY A 44 -6.02 13.23 8.53
CA GLY A 44 -7.28 13.70 7.93
C GLY A 44 -7.17 14.27 6.50
N SER A 45 -5.97 14.32 5.89
CA SER A 45 -5.81 14.86 4.53
C SER A 45 -6.37 13.98 3.41
N GLY A 46 -6.87 12.78 3.71
CA GLY A 46 -7.49 11.88 2.73
C GLY A 46 -6.59 10.76 2.20
N LYS A 47 -5.41 10.49 2.81
CA LYS A 47 -4.44 9.48 2.35
C LYS A 47 -5.02 8.06 2.21
N SER A 48 -5.55 7.50 3.29
CA SER A 48 -6.16 6.16 3.27
C SER A 48 -7.41 6.13 2.40
N THR A 49 -8.20 7.23 2.39
CA THR A 49 -9.34 7.38 1.47
C THR A 49 -8.90 7.31 0.01
N LEU A 50 -7.77 7.95 -0.33
CA LEU A 50 -7.20 7.89 -1.67
C LEU A 50 -6.78 6.46 -2.01
N LEU A 51 -6.05 5.78 -1.11
CA LEU A 51 -5.63 4.39 -1.30
C LEU A 51 -6.85 3.48 -1.55
N TYR A 52 -7.91 3.62 -0.75
CA TYR A 52 -9.11 2.78 -0.89
C TYR A 52 -9.91 3.11 -2.15
N ALA A 53 -9.96 4.39 -2.56
CA ALA A 53 -10.64 4.79 -3.79
C ALA A 53 -9.92 4.25 -5.05
N ILE A 54 -8.60 4.37 -5.12
CA ILE A 54 -7.82 3.92 -6.28
C ILE A 54 -7.63 2.40 -6.35
N SER A 55 -7.80 1.69 -5.23
CA SER A 55 -7.80 0.22 -5.20
C SER A 55 -9.19 -0.40 -5.43
N GLY A 56 -10.23 0.43 -5.55
CA GLY A 56 -11.61 -0.03 -5.67
C GLY A 56 -12.16 -0.69 -4.40
N MET A 57 -11.54 -0.47 -3.22
CA MET A 57 -12.10 -0.89 -1.92
C MET A 57 -13.25 0.01 -1.50
N ASP A 58 -13.15 1.29 -1.81
CA ASP A 58 -14.24 2.26 -1.64
C ASP A 58 -14.49 2.96 -2.99
N ARG A 59 -15.75 3.13 -3.35
CA ARG A 59 -16.08 3.74 -4.64
C ARG A 59 -15.85 5.25 -4.60
N ALA A 60 -15.16 5.77 -5.60
CA ALA A 60 -15.08 7.20 -5.83
C ALA A 60 -16.48 7.79 -6.07
N THR A 61 -16.66 9.05 -5.70
CA THR A 61 -17.89 9.80 -5.99
C THR A 61 -17.94 10.24 -7.45
N SER A 62 -16.76 10.63 -7.98
CA SER A 62 -16.58 10.97 -9.41
C SER A 62 -15.12 10.81 -9.81
N GLY A 63 -14.83 10.99 -11.10
CA GLY A 63 -13.52 10.78 -11.68
C GLY A 63 -13.34 9.37 -12.22
N GLN A 64 -12.11 9.02 -12.59
CA GLN A 64 -11.77 7.77 -13.22
C GLN A 64 -10.54 7.14 -12.55
N VAL A 65 -10.54 5.81 -12.43
CA VAL A 65 -9.37 5.03 -12.01
C VAL A 65 -9.11 3.96 -13.04
N LEU A 66 -7.96 4.00 -13.69
CA LEU A 66 -7.51 2.97 -14.63
C LEU A 66 -6.44 2.10 -13.97
N PHE A 67 -6.63 0.81 -13.96
CA PHE A 67 -5.63 -0.20 -13.58
C PHE A 67 -5.37 -1.10 -14.77
N ARG A 68 -4.13 -1.12 -15.27
CA ARG A 68 -3.77 -1.84 -16.51
C ARG A 68 -4.74 -1.55 -17.67
N ASN A 69 -5.07 -0.29 -17.88
CA ASN A 69 -6.04 0.22 -18.87
C ASN A 69 -7.50 -0.23 -18.65
N GLN A 70 -7.81 -0.91 -17.55
CA GLN A 70 -9.19 -1.25 -17.19
C GLN A 70 -9.74 -0.21 -16.22
N ASP A 71 -10.91 0.34 -16.53
CA ASP A 71 -11.58 1.35 -15.72
C ASP A 71 -12.29 0.70 -14.53
N LEU A 72 -11.68 0.83 -13.33
CA LEU A 72 -12.21 0.26 -12.10
C LEU A 72 -13.54 0.91 -11.68
N THR A 73 -13.78 2.18 -12.05
CA THR A 73 -14.99 2.90 -11.66
C THR A 73 -16.25 2.36 -12.32
N LYS A 74 -16.10 1.64 -13.44
CA LYS A 74 -17.20 1.05 -14.21
C LYS A 74 -17.51 -0.40 -13.84
N LEU A 75 -16.65 -1.01 -13.02
CA LEU A 75 -16.79 -2.43 -12.66
C LEU A 75 -17.81 -2.63 -11.54
N ASN A 76 -18.47 -3.79 -11.55
CA ASN A 76 -19.29 -4.23 -10.43
C ASN A 76 -18.42 -4.81 -9.30
N GLU A 77 -19.02 -5.05 -8.13
CA GLU A 77 -18.26 -5.49 -6.95
C GLU A 77 -17.61 -6.88 -7.13
N LYS A 78 -18.23 -7.77 -7.88
CA LYS A 78 -17.67 -9.09 -8.16
C LYS A 78 -16.40 -9.01 -9.03
N GLU A 79 -16.40 -8.11 -10.02
CA GLU A 79 -15.25 -7.86 -10.89
C GLU A 79 -14.12 -7.18 -10.11
N LEU A 80 -14.44 -6.17 -9.29
CA LEU A 80 -13.47 -5.49 -8.41
C LEU A 80 -12.85 -6.48 -7.42
N THR A 81 -13.68 -7.33 -6.78
CA THR A 81 -13.19 -8.36 -5.85
C THR A 81 -12.19 -9.31 -6.53
N LYS A 82 -12.47 -9.70 -7.77
CA LYS A 82 -11.55 -10.55 -8.53
C LYS A 82 -10.22 -9.85 -8.82
N ILE A 83 -10.25 -8.59 -9.24
CA ILE A 83 -9.01 -7.82 -9.50
C ILE A 83 -8.21 -7.64 -8.20
N ARG A 84 -8.88 -7.27 -7.10
CA ARG A 84 -8.23 -7.14 -5.78
C ARG A 84 -7.57 -8.43 -5.34
N LEU A 85 -8.27 -9.57 -5.51
CA LEU A 85 -7.75 -10.88 -5.14
C LEU A 85 -6.57 -11.32 -6.00
N ASP A 86 -6.65 -11.12 -7.31
CA ASP A 86 -5.75 -11.74 -8.28
C ASP A 86 -4.56 -10.85 -8.69
N GLU A 87 -4.71 -9.52 -8.58
CA GLU A 87 -3.73 -8.58 -9.15
C GLU A 87 -3.27 -7.47 -8.19
N MET A 88 -3.90 -7.38 -7.01
CA MET A 88 -3.53 -6.39 -5.99
C MET A 88 -3.20 -7.11 -4.68
N GLY A 89 -2.18 -6.64 -3.97
CA GLY A 89 -1.85 -7.08 -2.63
C GLY A 89 -2.10 -5.95 -1.63
N PHE A 90 -2.54 -6.29 -0.42
CA PHE A 90 -2.88 -5.29 0.59
C PHE A 90 -2.17 -5.59 1.90
N ILE A 91 -1.53 -4.56 2.44
CA ILE A 91 -0.85 -4.55 3.73
C ILE A 91 -1.45 -3.38 4.52
N PHE A 92 -2.13 -3.69 5.62
CA PHE A 92 -2.80 -2.70 6.46
C PHE A 92 -2.03 -2.48 7.75
N GLN A 93 -2.24 -1.33 8.38
CA GLN A 93 -1.75 -1.04 9.72
C GLN A 93 -2.26 -2.06 10.74
N GLN A 94 -3.56 -2.38 10.68
CA GLN A 94 -4.13 -3.52 11.40
C GLN A 94 -3.97 -4.78 10.53
N MET A 95 -3.37 -5.80 11.08
CA MET A 95 -2.88 -6.95 10.29
C MET A 95 -3.98 -7.87 9.77
N TYR A 96 -5.21 -7.77 10.30
CA TYR A 96 -6.41 -8.52 9.88
C TYR A 96 -6.14 -10.02 9.58
N MET A 97 -5.44 -10.69 10.50
CA MET A 97 -5.28 -12.14 10.43
C MET A 97 -6.50 -12.85 11.00
N MET A 98 -6.86 -13.99 10.42
CA MET A 98 -7.95 -14.84 10.91
C MET A 98 -7.45 -15.64 12.12
N LYS A 99 -8.11 -15.47 13.27
CA LYS A 99 -7.69 -16.02 14.56
C LYS A 99 -7.72 -17.54 14.64
N ASN A 100 -8.53 -18.20 13.82
CA ASN A 100 -8.73 -19.66 13.84
C ASN A 100 -7.87 -20.38 12.79
N LEU A 101 -6.90 -19.69 12.21
CA LEU A 101 -5.99 -20.21 11.19
C LEU A 101 -4.56 -20.03 11.65
N THR A 102 -3.68 -20.96 11.28
CA THR A 102 -2.23 -20.81 11.44
C THR A 102 -1.71 -19.62 10.61
N ILE A 103 -0.49 -19.19 10.86
CA ILE A 103 0.17 -18.17 10.05
C ILE A 103 0.25 -18.60 8.58
N LEU A 104 0.62 -19.84 8.31
CA LEU A 104 0.70 -20.36 6.94
C LEU A 104 -0.68 -20.43 6.26
N ASP A 105 -1.73 -20.88 6.97
CA ASP A 105 -3.09 -20.88 6.44
C ASP A 105 -3.56 -19.47 6.06
N ASN A 106 -3.29 -18.47 6.92
CA ASN A 106 -3.58 -17.07 6.64
C ASN A 106 -2.86 -16.57 5.38
N ILE A 107 -1.58 -16.94 5.21
CA ILE A 107 -0.77 -16.56 4.06
C ILE A 107 -1.32 -17.17 2.77
N VAL A 108 -1.70 -18.44 2.80
CA VAL A 108 -2.12 -19.20 1.61
C VAL A 108 -3.57 -18.90 1.22
N LEU A 109 -4.39 -18.39 2.13
CA LEU A 109 -5.82 -18.14 1.94
C LEU A 109 -6.15 -17.41 0.61
N PRO A 110 -5.47 -16.31 0.22
CA PRO A 110 -5.77 -15.64 -1.06
C PRO A 110 -5.57 -16.56 -2.27
N ALA A 111 -4.57 -17.45 -2.24
CA ALA A 111 -4.33 -18.37 -3.34
C ALA A 111 -5.37 -19.51 -3.38
N VAL A 112 -5.88 -19.94 -2.22
CA VAL A 112 -6.96 -20.93 -2.15
C VAL A 112 -8.24 -20.37 -2.76
N GLU A 113 -8.58 -19.12 -2.46
CA GLU A 113 -9.76 -18.43 -2.97
C GLU A 113 -9.65 -18.03 -4.45
N SER A 114 -8.43 -17.78 -4.94
CA SER A 114 -8.20 -17.42 -6.34
C SER A 114 -8.43 -18.60 -7.28
N LYS A 115 -9.18 -18.33 -8.34
CA LYS A 115 -9.40 -19.28 -9.45
C LYS A 115 -8.44 -19.04 -10.64
N LYS A 116 -7.47 -18.12 -10.47
CA LYS A 116 -6.54 -17.72 -11.54
C LYS A 116 -5.53 -18.83 -11.87
N SER A 117 -5.06 -19.53 -10.86
CA SER A 117 -4.05 -20.60 -10.98
C SER A 117 -4.70 -21.98 -10.96
N LYS A 118 -4.16 -22.91 -11.79
CA LYS A 118 -4.49 -24.33 -11.75
C LYS A 118 -3.69 -25.12 -10.72
N GLU A 119 -2.89 -24.44 -9.89
CA GLU A 119 -2.10 -25.06 -8.84
C GLU A 119 -2.98 -25.88 -7.89
N THR A 120 -2.49 -27.04 -7.52
CA THR A 120 -3.05 -27.86 -6.45
C THR A 120 -2.94 -27.16 -5.10
N ARG A 121 -3.72 -27.61 -4.14
CA ARG A 121 -3.63 -27.08 -2.76
C ARG A 121 -2.19 -27.24 -2.22
N GLN A 122 -1.56 -28.38 -2.45
CA GLN A 122 -0.19 -28.66 -2.00
C GLN A 122 0.84 -27.68 -2.60
N GLU A 123 0.75 -27.37 -3.89
CA GLU A 123 1.62 -26.39 -4.55
C GLU A 123 1.42 -24.98 -4.00
N LYS A 124 0.18 -24.60 -3.69
CA LYS A 124 -0.11 -23.30 -3.05
C LYS A 124 0.52 -23.19 -1.66
N PHE A 125 0.45 -24.25 -0.85
CA PHE A 125 1.10 -24.31 0.47
C PHE A 125 2.62 -24.26 0.34
N ALA A 126 3.21 -25.03 -0.57
CA ALA A 126 4.66 -24.99 -0.83
C ALA A 126 5.13 -23.58 -1.25
N ARG A 127 4.36 -22.86 -2.07
CA ARG A 127 4.64 -21.47 -2.43
C ARG A 127 4.54 -20.53 -1.22
N GLY A 128 3.57 -20.73 -0.33
CA GLY A 128 3.45 -20.01 0.93
C GLY A 128 4.68 -20.17 1.80
N GLU A 129 5.14 -21.41 1.99
CA GLU A 129 6.37 -21.71 2.72
C GLU A 129 7.61 -21.08 2.06
N GLN A 130 7.72 -21.09 0.73
CA GLN A 130 8.82 -20.42 0.02
C GLN A 130 8.85 -18.92 0.29
N LEU A 131 7.69 -18.25 0.29
CA LEU A 131 7.59 -16.85 0.67
C LEU A 131 8.01 -16.63 2.12
N MET A 132 7.57 -17.48 3.04
CA MET A 132 7.96 -17.41 4.45
C MET A 132 9.47 -17.60 4.64
N ARG A 133 10.10 -18.55 3.94
CA ARG A 133 11.57 -18.73 3.94
C ARG A 133 12.28 -17.48 3.41
N LYS A 134 11.81 -16.94 2.30
CA LYS A 134 12.35 -15.71 1.69
C LYS A 134 12.28 -14.52 2.66
N LEU A 135 11.21 -14.42 3.44
CA LEU A 135 11.01 -13.33 4.41
C LEU A 135 11.53 -13.66 5.82
N GLY A 136 12.15 -14.83 6.03
CA GLY A 136 12.79 -15.23 7.28
C GLY A 136 11.81 -15.45 8.43
N ILE A 137 10.66 -16.09 8.15
CA ILE A 137 9.60 -16.38 9.13
C ILE A 137 9.03 -17.80 9.00
N ILE A 138 9.76 -18.73 8.38
CA ILE A 138 9.24 -20.11 8.18
C ILE A 138 9.01 -20.83 9.51
N GLU A 139 9.76 -20.50 10.55
CA GLU A 139 9.67 -21.08 11.88
C GLU A 139 8.33 -20.87 12.58
N ILE A 140 7.55 -19.89 12.13
CA ILE A 140 6.24 -19.58 12.70
C ILE A 140 5.06 -20.11 11.86
N ALA A 141 5.30 -20.99 10.89
CA ALA A 141 4.27 -21.45 9.94
C ALA A 141 3.03 -22.03 10.63
N ASP A 142 3.24 -22.84 11.66
CA ASP A 142 2.20 -23.55 12.39
C ASP A 142 1.69 -22.80 13.64
N ASN A 143 2.25 -21.62 13.94
CA ASN A 143 1.86 -20.80 15.08
C ASN A 143 0.51 -20.11 14.86
N ASP A 144 -0.16 -19.79 15.95
CA ASP A 144 -1.28 -18.86 15.99
C ASP A 144 -0.77 -17.40 15.97
N MET A 145 -1.61 -16.48 15.52
CA MET A 145 -1.25 -15.05 15.44
C MET A 145 -0.85 -14.43 16.79
N ASN A 146 -1.30 -14.99 17.91
CA ASN A 146 -1.00 -14.50 19.25
C ASN A 146 0.35 -15.01 19.81
N GLU A 147 0.98 -15.94 19.13
CA GLU A 147 2.24 -16.58 19.54
C GLU A 147 3.46 -15.97 18.86
N VAL A 148 3.25 -14.95 18.02
CA VAL A 148 4.28 -14.35 17.19
C VAL A 148 4.47 -12.87 17.49
N SER A 149 5.68 -12.35 17.25
CA SER A 149 5.96 -10.93 17.43
C SER A 149 5.27 -10.06 16.37
N GLY A 150 5.03 -8.77 16.66
CA GLY A 150 4.44 -7.83 15.71
C GLY A 150 5.22 -7.75 14.38
N GLY A 151 6.56 -7.81 14.44
CA GLY A 151 7.40 -7.81 13.24
C GLY A 151 7.27 -9.09 12.40
N GLN A 152 7.17 -10.26 13.04
CA GLN A 152 6.88 -11.52 12.36
C GLN A 152 5.50 -11.52 11.73
N LEU A 153 4.50 -11.04 12.45
CA LEU A 153 3.13 -10.93 11.94
C LEU A 153 3.03 -9.98 10.76
N GLN A 154 3.75 -8.85 10.79
CA GLN A 154 3.81 -7.91 9.66
C GLN A 154 4.47 -8.54 8.42
N ARG A 155 5.54 -9.32 8.59
CA ARG A 155 6.15 -10.08 7.48
C ARG A 155 5.18 -11.15 6.93
N ALA A 156 4.39 -11.80 7.78
CA ALA A 156 3.34 -12.71 7.35
C ALA A 156 2.26 -12.01 6.53
N CYS A 157 1.87 -10.76 6.89
CA CYS A 157 0.97 -9.94 6.08
C CYS A 157 1.55 -9.63 4.70
N ILE A 158 2.86 -9.38 4.61
CA ILE A 158 3.53 -9.21 3.30
C ILE A 158 3.51 -10.51 2.51
N CYS A 159 3.84 -11.67 3.12
CA CYS A 159 3.72 -12.97 2.47
C CYS A 159 2.31 -13.17 1.90
N ARG A 160 1.27 -12.94 2.71
CA ARG A 160 -0.13 -13.04 2.31
C ARG A 160 -0.45 -12.12 1.12
N SER A 161 0.00 -10.88 1.15
CA SER A 161 -0.24 -9.91 0.08
C SER A 161 0.46 -10.28 -1.23
N MET A 162 1.58 -11.00 -1.16
CA MET A 162 2.35 -11.45 -2.33
C MET A 162 1.91 -12.80 -2.88
N MET A 163 1.02 -13.51 -2.19
CA MET A 163 0.68 -14.88 -2.49
C MET A 163 0.17 -15.10 -3.92
N ASN A 164 -0.63 -14.19 -4.45
CA ASN A 164 -1.16 -14.26 -5.82
C ASN A 164 -0.29 -13.52 -6.86
N GLN A 165 0.96 -13.19 -6.51
CA GLN A 165 1.90 -12.46 -7.38
C GLN A 165 1.27 -11.17 -7.95
N PRO A 166 0.84 -10.26 -7.08
CA PRO A 166 0.11 -9.06 -7.47
C PRO A 166 0.97 -8.15 -8.34
N LYS A 167 0.33 -7.37 -9.18
CA LYS A 167 1.00 -6.32 -9.97
C LYS A 167 1.30 -5.09 -9.14
N LEU A 168 0.48 -4.82 -8.12
CA LEU A 168 0.61 -3.66 -7.25
C LEU A 168 0.38 -4.07 -5.78
N LEU A 169 1.30 -3.68 -4.90
CA LEU A 169 1.13 -3.75 -3.46
C LEU A 169 0.66 -2.38 -2.94
N PHE A 170 -0.46 -2.38 -2.25
CA PHE A 170 -0.94 -1.26 -1.45
C PHE A 170 -0.54 -1.47 0.00
N ALA A 171 0.07 -0.46 0.61
CA ALA A 171 0.49 -0.50 2.01
C ALA A 171 -0.05 0.73 2.75
N ASP A 172 -0.96 0.52 3.70
CA ASP A 172 -1.54 1.58 4.54
C ASP A 172 -0.85 1.56 5.90
N GLU A 173 0.02 2.53 6.15
CA GLU A 173 0.81 2.70 7.39
C GLU A 173 1.53 1.41 7.85
N PRO A 174 2.30 0.73 6.97
CA PRO A 174 2.80 -0.62 7.23
C PRO A 174 3.79 -0.71 8.40
N THR A 175 4.32 0.42 8.87
CA THR A 175 5.27 0.51 9.98
C THR A 175 4.67 1.06 11.27
N GLY A 176 3.39 1.47 11.26
CA GLY A 176 2.78 2.24 12.34
C GLY A 176 2.63 1.51 13.68
N ALA A 177 2.69 0.18 13.69
CA ALA A 177 2.60 -0.65 14.89
C ALA A 177 3.92 -1.31 15.31
N LEU A 178 5.06 -0.92 14.69
CA LEU A 178 6.35 -1.58 14.87
C LEU A 178 7.33 -0.71 15.66
N ASP A 179 8.22 -1.35 16.41
CA ASP A 179 9.40 -0.70 16.98
C ASP A 179 10.41 -0.28 15.89
N SER A 180 11.43 0.49 16.27
CA SER A 180 12.39 1.04 15.33
C SER A 180 13.18 -0.05 14.57
N LYS A 181 13.58 -1.13 15.25
CA LYS A 181 14.35 -2.22 14.64
C LYS A 181 13.51 -3.03 13.64
N ALA A 182 12.28 -3.36 14.01
CA ALA A 182 11.33 -4.03 13.12
C ALA A 182 10.99 -3.14 11.92
N THR A 183 10.82 -1.82 12.13
CA THR A 183 10.61 -0.83 11.08
C THR A 183 11.76 -0.85 10.06
N ASP A 184 13.03 -0.77 10.50
CA ASP A 184 14.19 -0.79 9.61
C ASP A 184 14.26 -2.06 8.77
N SER A 185 14.03 -3.18 9.41
CA SER A 185 13.99 -4.48 8.76
C SER A 185 12.88 -4.57 7.71
N LEU A 186 11.70 -4.01 8.02
CA LEU A 186 10.57 -3.99 7.10
C LEU A 186 10.80 -3.07 5.89
N LEU A 187 11.36 -1.87 6.11
CA LEU A 187 11.68 -0.93 5.03
C LEU A 187 12.76 -1.46 4.09
N THR A 188 13.76 -2.17 4.66
CA THR A 188 14.75 -2.90 3.85
C THR A 188 14.08 -3.96 2.98
N LEU A 189 13.13 -4.70 3.53
CA LEU A 189 12.36 -5.70 2.79
C LEU A 189 11.52 -5.05 1.66
N PHE A 190 10.81 -3.95 1.91
CA PHE A 190 10.10 -3.20 0.86
C PHE A 190 11.04 -2.75 -0.25
N SER A 191 12.22 -2.24 0.10
CA SER A 191 13.23 -1.83 -0.89
C SER A 191 13.73 -3.01 -1.71
N GLN A 192 13.88 -4.19 -1.10
CA GLN A 192 14.31 -5.40 -1.80
C GLN A 192 13.25 -5.90 -2.78
N ILE A 193 12.00 -6.07 -2.35
CA ILE A 193 10.92 -6.52 -3.24
C ILE A 193 10.65 -5.53 -4.37
N ASN A 194 10.83 -4.23 -4.14
CA ASN A 194 10.72 -3.22 -5.19
C ASN A 194 11.87 -3.32 -6.19
N LYS A 195 13.12 -3.53 -5.76
CA LYS A 195 14.26 -3.78 -6.64
C LYS A 195 14.08 -5.04 -7.50
N GLU A 196 13.31 -6.03 -7.02
CA GLU A 196 12.92 -7.22 -7.77
C GLU A 196 11.78 -6.95 -8.78
N GLY A 197 11.33 -5.69 -8.90
CA GLY A 197 10.35 -5.24 -9.89
C GLY A 197 8.91 -5.10 -9.35
N GLN A 198 8.68 -5.34 -8.05
CA GLN A 198 7.35 -5.17 -7.46
C GLN A 198 6.97 -3.69 -7.39
N THR A 199 5.82 -3.32 -7.94
CA THR A 199 5.25 -1.99 -7.77
C THR A 199 4.64 -1.86 -6.38
N VAL A 200 4.91 -0.75 -5.69
CA VAL A 200 4.42 -0.48 -4.33
C VAL A 200 3.84 0.92 -4.25
N LEU A 201 2.65 1.05 -3.70
CA LEU A 201 2.06 2.32 -3.30
C LEU A 201 1.82 2.29 -1.78
N MET A 202 2.55 3.13 -1.07
CA MET A 202 2.53 3.20 0.39
C MET A 202 1.90 4.50 0.85
N VAL A 203 0.97 4.43 1.80
CA VAL A 203 0.53 5.58 2.58
C VAL A 203 1.28 5.57 3.90
N THR A 204 1.87 6.69 4.29
CA THR A 204 2.59 6.79 5.56
C THR A 204 2.73 8.24 6.04
N HIS A 205 2.78 8.40 7.36
CA HIS A 205 3.22 9.64 8.00
C HIS A 205 4.70 9.62 8.39
N SER A 206 5.37 8.47 8.22
CA SER A 206 6.78 8.32 8.53
C SER A 206 7.66 8.84 7.41
N THR A 207 8.41 9.92 7.66
CA THR A 207 9.45 10.45 6.73
C THR A 207 10.48 9.37 6.40
N LYS A 208 10.84 8.54 7.38
CA LYS A 208 11.77 7.43 7.21
C LYS A 208 11.22 6.38 6.23
N ALA A 209 9.94 6.01 6.35
CA ALA A 209 9.33 5.07 5.42
C ALA A 209 9.26 5.66 4.00
N ALA A 210 8.81 6.90 3.86
CA ALA A 210 8.72 7.59 2.58
C ALA A 210 10.08 7.79 1.92
N SER A 211 11.17 7.95 2.69
CA SER A 211 12.52 8.09 2.15
C SER A 211 13.04 6.84 1.44
N HIS A 212 12.36 5.72 1.50
CA HIS A 212 12.64 4.50 0.72
C HIS A 212 11.94 4.49 -0.66
N ALA A 213 10.97 5.37 -0.91
CA ALA A 213 10.23 5.42 -2.16
C ALA A 213 11.03 6.05 -3.33
N ASN A 214 10.64 5.77 -4.58
CA ASN A 214 11.18 6.44 -5.76
C ASN A 214 10.58 7.84 -5.94
N ARG A 215 9.35 8.02 -5.45
CA ARG A 215 8.60 9.27 -5.51
C ARG A 215 7.71 9.42 -4.29
N VAL A 216 7.58 10.64 -3.81
CA VAL A 216 6.71 11.00 -2.69
C VAL A 216 5.66 11.98 -3.19
N LEU A 217 4.40 11.66 -2.97
CA LEU A 217 3.25 12.53 -3.22
C LEU A 217 2.81 13.13 -1.88
N PHE A 218 2.63 14.43 -1.84
CA PHE A 218 2.11 15.13 -0.66
C PHE A 218 0.65 15.49 -0.91
N ILE A 219 -0.22 14.99 -0.03
CA ILE A 219 -1.64 15.31 -0.05
C ILE A 219 -1.99 16.27 1.09
N LYS A 220 -2.71 17.34 0.77
CA LYS A 220 -3.24 18.33 1.73
C LYS A 220 -4.66 18.69 1.32
N ASP A 221 -5.57 18.74 2.26
CA ASP A 221 -6.97 19.14 2.07
C ASP A 221 -7.70 18.40 0.92
N GLY A 222 -7.33 17.14 0.69
CA GLY A 222 -7.90 16.27 -0.32
C GLY A 222 -7.31 16.41 -1.73
N GLU A 223 -6.23 17.16 -1.91
CA GLU A 223 -5.57 17.40 -3.20
C GLU A 223 -4.10 16.96 -3.17
N VAL A 224 -3.55 16.53 -4.31
CA VAL A 224 -2.11 16.33 -4.46
C VAL A 224 -1.43 17.69 -4.60
N PHE A 225 -0.82 18.13 -3.52
CA PHE A 225 -0.22 19.46 -3.42
C PHE A 225 1.17 19.55 -4.05
N HIS A 226 2.00 18.51 -3.85
CA HIS A 226 3.40 18.50 -4.29
C HIS A 226 3.88 17.09 -4.58
N GLN A 227 4.91 16.97 -5.42
CA GLN A 227 5.57 15.69 -5.73
C GLN A 227 7.09 15.87 -5.63
N LEU A 228 7.73 14.90 -5.00
CA LEU A 228 9.18 14.85 -4.85
C LEU A 228 9.72 13.56 -5.45
N TYR A 229 10.61 13.66 -6.42
CA TYR A 229 11.26 12.51 -7.05
C TYR A 229 12.62 12.26 -6.40
N ARG A 230 12.93 11.00 -6.11
CA ARG A 230 14.22 10.59 -5.54
C ARG A 230 15.40 10.96 -6.46
N GLY A 231 15.30 10.67 -7.76
CA GLY A 231 16.44 10.78 -8.68
C GLY A 231 17.64 9.97 -8.19
N SER A 232 18.80 10.62 -8.07
CA SER A 232 20.05 10.01 -7.57
C SER A 232 20.26 10.16 -6.05
N MET A 233 19.28 10.69 -5.31
CA MET A 233 19.40 10.93 -3.87
C MET A 233 19.48 9.63 -3.07
N SER A 234 20.32 9.62 -2.03
CA SER A 234 20.31 8.59 -0.98
C SER A 234 19.01 8.68 -0.15
N ASN A 235 18.77 7.67 0.72
CA ASN A 235 17.63 7.71 1.63
C ASN A 235 17.72 8.91 2.59
N GLU A 236 18.91 9.23 3.09
CA GLU A 236 19.14 10.35 4.00
C GLU A 236 18.88 11.70 3.32
N GLN A 237 19.33 11.85 2.08
CA GLN A 237 19.09 13.08 1.30
C GLN A 237 17.59 13.26 1.00
N LEU A 238 16.91 12.18 0.62
CA LEU A 238 15.46 12.22 0.39
C LEU A 238 14.70 12.47 1.70
N TYR A 239 15.14 11.86 2.81
CA TYR A 239 14.58 12.11 4.14
C TYR A 239 14.65 13.62 4.50
N ALA A 240 15.80 14.25 4.31
CA ALA A 240 15.99 15.68 4.59
C ALA A 240 15.03 16.54 3.74
N LYS A 241 14.93 16.25 2.44
CA LYS A 241 14.03 16.95 1.51
C LYS A 241 12.56 16.78 1.89
N ILE A 242 12.14 15.57 2.27
CA ILE A 242 10.77 15.30 2.73
C ILE A 242 10.48 16.11 4.00
N SER A 243 11.41 16.12 4.97
CA SER A 243 11.26 16.86 6.22
C SER A 243 11.10 18.36 5.99
N GLU A 244 11.91 18.94 5.09
CA GLU A 244 11.80 20.33 4.67
C GLU A 244 10.42 20.62 4.06
N THR A 245 9.98 19.79 3.12
CA THR A 245 8.66 19.92 2.47
C THR A 245 7.51 19.86 3.49
N LEU A 246 7.57 18.93 4.44
CA LEU A 246 6.56 18.81 5.50
C LEU A 246 6.52 20.04 6.41
N THR A 247 7.68 20.63 6.73
CA THR A 247 7.74 21.88 7.50
C THR A 247 7.01 23.01 6.79
N VAL A 248 7.27 23.20 5.49
CA VAL A 248 6.56 24.21 4.68
C VAL A 248 5.05 23.97 4.63
N LEU A 249 4.63 22.69 4.53
CA LEU A 249 3.21 22.32 4.52
C LEU A 249 2.51 22.62 5.85
N THR A 250 3.22 22.49 7.00
CA THR A 250 2.64 22.69 8.33
C THR A 250 2.68 24.14 8.78
N THR A 251 3.68 24.91 8.38
CA THR A 251 3.83 26.34 8.74
C THR A 251 3.00 27.27 7.87
N GLY A 252 2.29 26.75 6.85
CA GLY A 252 1.29 27.54 6.11
C GLY A 252 1.86 28.68 5.29
N GLY A 253 3.04 28.54 4.70
CA GLY A 253 3.54 29.55 3.71
C GLY A 253 3.62 31.01 4.23
N GLU A 254 3.60 31.23 5.55
CA GLU A 254 3.86 32.56 6.11
C GLU A 254 5.37 32.78 6.22
N ASN A 255 5.82 33.79 5.49
CA ASN A 255 7.14 34.41 5.51
C ASN A 255 8.26 33.78 4.66
N TYR A 256 8.25 34.05 3.37
CA TYR A 256 9.44 34.51 2.66
C TYR A 256 9.02 35.71 1.76
N GLU A 257 8.91 36.89 2.37
CA GLU A 257 9.23 38.15 1.71
C GLU A 257 10.71 38.50 1.95
#